data_1215e8c31a2c23eb4c06b847eb82b995
#
_entry.id   1215e8c31a2c23eb4c06b847eb82b995
#
_cell.length_a   1.000
_cell.length_b   1.000
_cell.length_c   1.000
_cell.angle_alpha   90.00
_cell.angle_beta   90.00
_cell.angle_gamma   90.00
#
_symmetry.space_group_name_H-M   'P 1'
#
loop_
_entity.id
_entity.type
_entity.pdbx_description
1 polymer ?
#
loop_
_entity_poly.entity_id
_entity_poly.type
_entity_poly.pdbx_seq_one_letter_code
_entity_poly.pdbx_strand_id
1 'polypeptide(L)'
;MYLAKVKQHFQSRGNWAQWGLILCLVSCAQDTAEGNRVFRYNESANLSSLDPAFARTLEPMWVIDQLFDGLVELDENLELRPLVAERFQLDSTGRVWTFQLRDDVFFHANEAVPGLAKGRRCLAEDVVYSLNRLRDPRVASSGAWILDAVDADVPGKGILALGDDTVQITLKSPFPPFLGLLSTAYANIVPWEAVEHFGTDFRSHPVGTGPFRLAWWMEDVACVLHRNPMHWEQDQNGQSLPYLDAVHISFASDMGAEFQGLKQGRFDFMSGLHPAYMNELLDETGGLNPTYEASLRLETVPFLKTDYIGFYTDSSAEHEWLPWQDASVRRALSAAIDRHSIAQNLRRGAVMPSASFVPPVLLGQAHAEAPRQRLEWAMAVLDSVRSVHPEPWQPFRISTTSDYTDLCSALQYQWGTLGIEVEVDVVSAAAHRDRVATGKAALFRKSWLADYPDAENFLALFHSKNFAPSGPNYTHFSDEQFDALFESAMAVTDQHERRERYRQLNEIIGRSMPVVPLFHDQVTHFVRKEVKGWKVSPVNRLDLRGVRKGEMP
;
A
#
# COMPACT_ATOMS: atom_id res chain seq x y z
N MET A 1 16.55 -44.37 16.21
CA MET A 1 16.91 -45.02 17.48
C MET A 1 16.34 -44.22 18.65
N TYR A 2 14.99 -43.89 18.63
CA TYR A 2 14.27 -43.11 19.67
C TYR A 2 12.80 -43.53 19.80
N LEU A 3 12.47 -44.80 19.52
CA LEU A 3 11.11 -45.37 19.59
C LEU A 3 11.03 -46.65 20.47
N ALA A 4 11.90 -46.76 21.48
CA ALA A 4 11.97 -47.96 22.29
C ALA A 4 12.04 -47.72 23.81
N LYS A 5 11.34 -46.67 24.35
CA LYS A 5 11.31 -46.47 25.83
C LYS A 5 9.97 -45.90 26.34
N VAL A 6 8.83 -46.29 25.79
CA VAL A 6 7.50 -46.07 26.43
C VAL A 6 6.66 -47.34 26.28
N LYS A 7 7.15 -48.48 26.83
CA LYS A 7 6.36 -49.69 27.04
C LYS A 7 6.80 -50.39 28.32
N GLN A 8 6.55 -49.77 29.45
CA GLN A 8 6.52 -50.45 30.74
C GLN A 8 5.99 -49.44 31.78
N HIS A 9 4.69 -49.40 31.97
CA HIS A 9 3.96 -49.06 33.19
C HIS A 9 2.49 -48.82 32.85
N PHE A 10 1.73 -49.86 32.62
CA PHE A 10 0.27 -49.83 32.81
C PHE A 10 -0.23 -51.28 32.88
N GLN A 11 -0.05 -51.94 34.01
CA GLN A 11 -0.86 -53.06 34.43
C GLN A 11 -1.36 -52.74 35.84
N SER A 12 -2.55 -52.15 35.94
CA SER A 12 -3.42 -52.34 37.10
C SER A 12 -4.87 -52.18 36.64
N ARG A 13 -5.63 -53.22 36.90
CA ARG A 13 -7.06 -53.37 36.60
C ARG A 13 -7.90 -52.37 37.39
N GLY A 14 -8.92 -51.79 36.77
CA GLY A 14 -10.01 -51.11 37.49
C GLY A 14 -10.81 -50.09 36.69
N ASN A 15 -12.05 -50.45 36.34
CA ASN A 15 -13.17 -49.56 36.02
C ASN A 15 -13.13 -48.70 34.75
N TRP A 16 -13.27 -49.33 33.61
CA TRP A 16 -13.50 -48.68 32.31
C TRP A 16 -14.96 -48.23 32.08
N ALA A 17 -15.89 -48.57 32.96
CA ALA A 17 -17.31 -48.26 32.79
C ALA A 17 -17.75 -46.85 33.33
N GLN A 18 -16.92 -46.15 34.08
CA GLN A 18 -17.26 -44.83 34.63
C GLN A 18 -16.64 -43.64 33.91
N TRP A 19 -15.71 -43.86 32.97
CA TRP A 19 -15.08 -42.79 32.20
C TRP A 19 -15.75 -42.55 30.82
N GLY A 20 -16.60 -43.45 30.40
CA GLY A 20 -17.38 -43.33 29.16
C GLY A 20 -18.54 -42.33 29.24
N LEU A 21 -19.00 -41.93 30.43
CA LEU A 21 -20.14 -41.02 30.62
C LEU A 21 -19.72 -39.56 30.86
N ILE A 22 -18.43 -39.29 31.09
CA ILE A 22 -17.94 -37.91 31.31
C ILE A 22 -17.45 -37.27 29.97
N LEU A 23 -17.14 -38.06 28.96
CA LEU A 23 -16.71 -37.53 27.64
C LEU A 23 -17.89 -37.10 26.71
N CYS A 24 -19.14 -37.45 27.03
CA CYS A 24 -20.30 -37.04 26.25
C CYS A 24 -21.01 -35.77 26.74
N LEU A 25 -20.57 -35.15 27.84
CA LEU A 25 -21.20 -33.94 28.38
C LEU A 25 -20.39 -32.65 28.15
N VAL A 26 -19.28 -32.70 27.42
CA VAL A 26 -18.51 -31.50 27.03
C VAL A 26 -18.78 -31.04 25.60
N SER A 27 -19.74 -31.67 24.91
CA SER A 27 -20.07 -31.35 23.50
C SER A 27 -21.36 -30.52 23.33
N CYS A 28 -21.75 -29.76 24.33
CA CYS A 28 -22.76 -28.69 24.19
C CYS A 28 -22.35 -27.52 25.07
N ALA A 29 -21.17 -26.95 24.86
CA ALA A 29 -20.96 -25.56 25.20
C ALA A 29 -21.70 -24.76 24.12
N GLN A 30 -22.81 -24.18 24.51
CA GLN A 30 -23.53 -23.15 23.77
C GLN A 30 -22.49 -22.19 23.16
N ASP A 31 -22.57 -21.98 21.86
CA ASP A 31 -22.04 -20.79 21.20
C ASP A 31 -22.67 -19.58 21.93
N THR A 32 -22.01 -19.11 22.95
CA THR A 32 -22.36 -17.84 23.59
C THR A 32 -22.10 -16.73 22.57
N ALA A 33 -22.93 -15.70 22.60
CA ALA A 33 -22.92 -14.55 21.71
C ALA A 33 -21.53 -13.89 21.46
N GLU A 34 -20.50 -14.26 22.25
CA GLU A 34 -19.11 -13.84 22.13
C GLU A 34 -18.42 -14.29 20.81
N GLY A 35 -18.87 -15.38 20.16
CA GLY A 35 -18.31 -15.84 18.88
C GLY A 35 -18.68 -14.99 17.65
N ASN A 36 -19.71 -14.14 17.75
CA ASN A 36 -20.25 -13.40 16.63
C ASN A 36 -19.52 -12.10 16.27
N ARG A 37 -18.67 -11.57 17.16
CA ARG A 37 -17.92 -10.32 16.93
C ARG A 37 -16.45 -10.54 16.61
N VAL A 38 -16.12 -11.71 16.06
CA VAL A 38 -14.76 -12.02 15.57
C VAL A 38 -14.72 -11.82 14.07
N PHE A 39 -13.87 -10.91 13.61
CA PHE A 39 -13.60 -10.70 12.19
C PHE A 39 -12.51 -11.66 11.72
N ARG A 40 -12.76 -12.34 10.59
CA ARG A 40 -11.87 -13.40 10.08
C ARG A 40 -11.49 -13.11 8.63
N TYR A 41 -10.20 -13.14 8.36
CA TYR A 41 -9.70 -13.06 6.99
C TYR A 41 -8.44 -13.91 6.81
N ASN A 42 -8.01 -14.05 5.56
CA ASN A 42 -6.82 -14.80 5.19
C ASN A 42 -5.78 -13.87 4.57
N GLU A 43 -4.51 -14.13 4.87
CA GLU A 43 -3.37 -13.60 4.14
C GLU A 43 -2.67 -14.72 3.37
N SER A 44 -2.30 -14.45 2.11
CA SER A 44 -1.62 -15.45 1.28
C SER A 44 -0.15 -15.66 1.65
N ALA A 45 0.43 -14.71 2.37
CA ALA A 45 1.81 -14.75 2.85
C ALA A 45 1.88 -14.60 4.37
N ASN A 46 2.90 -15.18 4.96
CA ASN A 46 3.20 -14.99 6.38
C ASN A 46 3.63 -13.55 6.68
N LEU A 47 3.36 -13.09 7.88
CA LEU A 47 3.87 -11.80 8.37
C LEU A 47 5.38 -11.90 8.58
N SER A 48 6.12 -10.95 8.04
CA SER A 48 7.58 -10.89 8.23
C SER A 48 7.95 -10.27 9.58
N SER A 49 7.21 -9.26 10.00
CA SER A 49 7.42 -8.51 11.24
C SER A 49 6.17 -7.73 11.60
N LEU A 50 5.88 -7.59 12.90
CA LEU A 50 4.89 -6.66 13.44
C LEU A 50 5.54 -5.39 14.04
N ASP A 51 6.85 -5.21 13.84
CA ASP A 51 7.54 -3.97 14.20
C ASP A 51 7.34 -2.93 13.09
N PRO A 52 6.78 -1.75 13.40
CA PRO A 52 6.53 -0.69 12.41
C PRO A 52 7.76 -0.28 11.59
N ALA A 53 8.95 -0.34 12.18
CA ALA A 53 10.20 0.00 11.49
C ALA A 53 10.49 -0.88 10.25
N PHE A 54 9.79 -2.02 10.09
CA PHE A 54 9.96 -2.98 9.01
C PHE A 54 8.69 -3.23 8.20
N ALA A 55 7.73 -2.32 8.23
CA ALA A 55 6.45 -2.39 7.53
C ALA A 55 6.63 -2.20 6.00
N ARG A 56 7.11 -3.24 5.29
CA ARG A 56 7.49 -3.17 3.86
C ARG A 56 6.38 -3.54 2.89
N THR A 57 5.49 -4.45 3.28
CA THR A 57 4.44 -4.99 2.42
C THR A 57 3.08 -4.81 3.08
N LEU A 58 2.03 -4.97 2.28
CA LEU A 58 0.66 -4.65 2.71
C LEU A 58 0.17 -5.55 3.85
N GLU A 59 0.52 -6.84 3.83
CA GLU A 59 0.05 -7.83 4.79
C GLU A 59 0.44 -7.48 6.24
N PRO A 60 1.75 -7.22 6.56
CA PRO A 60 2.09 -6.75 7.90
C PRO A 60 1.57 -5.34 8.21
N MET A 61 1.47 -4.41 7.20
CA MET A 61 0.93 -3.08 7.42
C MET A 61 -0.50 -3.13 7.94
N TRP A 62 -1.36 -3.99 7.40
CA TRP A 62 -2.74 -4.14 7.86
C TRP A 62 -2.84 -4.57 9.32
N VAL A 63 -1.93 -5.43 9.78
CA VAL A 63 -1.89 -5.88 11.18
C VAL A 63 -1.27 -4.80 12.06
N ILE A 64 -0.19 -4.15 11.62
CA ILE A 64 0.47 -3.05 12.32
C ILE A 64 -0.51 -1.90 12.58
N ASP A 65 -1.34 -1.54 11.60
CA ASP A 65 -2.36 -0.49 11.72
C ASP A 65 -3.48 -0.82 12.73
N GLN A 66 -3.66 -2.10 13.11
CA GLN A 66 -4.56 -2.47 14.19
C GLN A 66 -3.88 -2.40 15.58
N LEU A 67 -2.55 -2.46 15.63
CA LEU A 67 -1.77 -2.56 16.87
C LEU A 67 -1.19 -1.22 17.33
N PHE A 68 -0.95 -0.30 16.40
CA PHE A 68 -0.23 0.95 16.66
C PHE A 68 -0.97 2.14 16.06
N ASP A 69 -0.72 3.31 16.62
CA ASP A 69 -1.15 4.59 16.08
C ASP A 69 0.07 5.48 15.78
N GLY A 70 -0.06 6.32 14.73
CA GLY A 70 0.87 7.41 14.41
C GLY A 70 0.39 8.76 14.96
N LEU A 71 1.14 9.83 14.69
CA LEU A 71 0.73 11.20 15.03
C LEU A 71 -0.55 11.60 14.29
N VAL A 72 -0.64 11.22 13.02
CA VAL A 72 -1.74 11.53 12.10
C VAL A 72 -2.10 10.30 11.30
N GLU A 73 -3.28 10.29 10.72
CA GLU A 73 -3.75 9.24 9.82
C GLU A 73 -4.42 9.79 8.57
N LEU A 74 -4.63 8.93 7.58
CA LEU A 74 -5.48 9.21 6.42
C LEU A 74 -6.87 8.63 6.63
N ASP A 75 -7.89 9.43 6.32
CA ASP A 75 -9.25 8.90 6.21
C ASP A 75 -9.51 8.27 4.82
N GLU A 76 -10.73 7.76 4.63
CA GLU A 76 -11.18 7.17 3.37
C GLU A 76 -11.19 8.13 2.16
N ASN A 77 -11.14 9.44 2.40
CA ASN A 77 -11.10 10.48 1.37
C ASN A 77 -9.66 10.99 1.10
N LEU A 78 -8.65 10.35 1.70
CA LEU A 78 -7.24 10.76 1.66
C LEU A 78 -6.97 12.09 2.38
N GLU A 79 -7.86 12.49 3.29
CA GLU A 79 -7.64 13.67 4.12
C GLU A 79 -6.86 13.28 5.38
N LEU A 80 -5.85 14.11 5.69
CA LEU A 80 -5.03 13.93 6.90
C LEU A 80 -5.80 14.38 8.14
N ARG A 81 -5.89 13.49 9.12
CA ARG A 81 -6.55 13.72 10.40
C ARG A 81 -5.60 13.54 11.57
N PRO A 82 -5.79 14.28 12.66
CA PRO A 82 -5.13 14.00 13.93
C PRO A 82 -5.46 12.60 14.44
N LEU A 83 -4.47 11.91 15.05
CA LEU A 83 -4.65 10.60 15.69
C LEU A 83 -4.10 10.65 17.12
N VAL A 84 -2.83 10.29 17.38
CA VAL A 84 -2.19 10.51 18.68
C VAL A 84 -1.98 12.01 18.94
N ALA A 85 -1.72 12.80 17.91
CA ALA A 85 -1.82 14.24 18.00
C ALA A 85 -3.30 14.65 18.08
N GLU A 86 -3.68 15.51 19.02
CA GLU A 86 -4.98 16.17 19.07
C GLU A 86 -5.08 17.27 17.99
N ARG A 87 -3.96 17.96 17.74
CA ARG A 87 -3.83 19.01 16.74
C ARG A 87 -2.38 19.15 16.27
N PHE A 88 -2.22 19.71 15.11
CA PHE A 88 -0.91 20.04 14.55
C PHE A 88 -0.95 21.37 13.81
N GLN A 89 0.19 22.00 13.70
CA GLN A 89 0.33 23.28 12.97
C GLN A 89 1.70 23.40 12.31
N LEU A 90 1.74 24.08 11.18
CA LEU A 90 2.95 24.46 10.47
C LEU A 90 3.23 25.95 10.71
N ASP A 91 4.48 26.31 10.96
CA ASP A 91 4.88 27.71 11.12
C ASP A 91 4.85 28.49 9.79
N SER A 92 5.00 29.80 9.86
CA SER A 92 4.98 30.69 8.67
C SER A 92 6.16 30.46 7.71
N THR A 93 7.23 29.76 8.13
CA THR A 93 8.37 29.42 7.27
C THR A 93 8.11 28.15 6.45
N GLY A 94 7.05 27.39 6.77
CA GLY A 94 6.75 26.11 6.15
C GLY A 94 7.72 24.97 6.54
N ARG A 95 8.51 25.18 7.62
CA ARG A 95 9.58 24.24 8.02
C ARG A 95 9.36 23.59 9.37
N VAL A 96 8.63 24.21 10.28
CA VAL A 96 8.50 23.73 11.65
C VAL A 96 7.08 23.25 11.91
N TRP A 97 6.92 21.96 12.04
CA TRP A 97 5.69 21.31 12.47
C TRP A 97 5.66 21.18 13.99
N THR A 98 4.54 21.55 14.60
CA THR A 98 4.29 21.37 16.03
C THR A 98 3.05 20.52 16.22
N PHE A 99 3.17 19.44 16.98
CA PHE A 99 2.10 18.48 17.29
C PHE A 99 1.80 18.54 18.79
N GLN A 100 0.54 18.76 19.13
CA GLN A 100 0.04 18.64 20.50
C GLN A 100 -0.58 17.26 20.68
N LEU A 101 -0.04 16.45 21.59
CA LEU A 101 -0.53 15.09 21.83
C LEU A 101 -1.77 15.09 22.72
N ARG A 102 -2.60 14.07 22.53
CA ARG A 102 -3.71 13.72 23.42
C ARG A 102 -3.18 13.27 24.78
N ASP A 103 -3.99 13.42 25.80
CA ASP A 103 -3.65 12.98 27.16
C ASP A 103 -4.29 11.63 27.55
N ASP A 104 -5.17 11.09 26.70
CA ASP A 104 -5.94 9.86 26.89
C ASP A 104 -5.44 8.65 26.08
N VAL A 105 -4.29 8.76 25.39
CA VAL A 105 -3.67 7.65 24.63
C VAL A 105 -2.71 6.86 25.50
N PHE A 106 -2.95 5.53 25.64
CA PHE A 106 -2.15 4.64 26.46
C PHE A 106 -1.59 3.46 25.65
N PHE A 107 -0.35 3.09 25.92
CA PHE A 107 0.20 1.84 25.41
C PHE A 107 -0.50 0.62 26.03
N HIS A 108 -0.57 -0.46 25.25
CA HIS A 108 -1.13 -1.73 25.70
C HIS A 108 -0.46 -2.20 26.99
N ALA A 109 -1.25 -2.71 27.93
CA ALA A 109 -0.71 -3.37 29.10
C ALA A 109 0.06 -4.64 28.69
N ASN A 110 1.27 -4.81 29.23
CA ASN A 110 2.11 -5.99 29.02
C ASN A 110 2.88 -6.31 30.31
N GLU A 111 2.50 -7.40 30.98
CA GLU A 111 3.08 -7.80 32.26
C GLU A 111 4.55 -8.22 32.17
N ALA A 112 5.02 -8.64 30.98
CA ALA A 112 6.41 -9.03 30.77
C ALA A 112 7.36 -7.83 30.69
N VAL A 113 6.84 -6.62 30.38
CA VAL A 113 7.66 -5.43 30.16
C VAL A 113 7.65 -4.54 31.42
N PRO A 114 8.79 -4.33 32.07
CA PRO A 114 8.89 -3.39 33.17
C PRO A 114 8.37 -2.00 32.78
N GLY A 115 7.50 -1.43 33.62
CA GLY A 115 6.88 -0.12 33.35
C GLY A 115 5.58 -0.17 32.52
N LEU A 116 5.27 -1.28 31.84
CA LEU A 116 4.07 -1.43 31.00
C LEU A 116 3.06 -2.47 31.55
N ALA A 117 3.24 -3.00 32.77
CA ALA A 117 2.35 -4.04 33.32
C ALA A 117 0.86 -3.64 33.32
N LYS A 118 0.55 -2.34 33.44
CA LYS A 118 -0.83 -1.80 33.38
C LYS A 118 -1.06 -0.85 32.19
N GLY A 119 -0.09 -0.79 31.29
CA GLY A 119 0.01 0.26 30.30
C GLY A 119 0.50 1.58 30.91
N ARG A 120 0.92 2.51 30.07
CA ARG A 120 1.21 3.90 30.45
C ARG A 120 0.81 4.85 29.33
N ARG A 121 0.66 6.12 29.65
CA ARG A 121 0.39 7.18 28.69
C ARG A 121 1.51 7.26 27.66
N CYS A 122 1.13 7.50 26.41
CA CYS A 122 2.05 7.87 25.32
C CYS A 122 2.49 9.33 25.51
N LEU A 123 3.80 9.57 25.50
CA LEU A 123 4.41 10.88 25.71
C LEU A 123 5.17 11.35 24.48
N ALA A 124 5.50 12.64 24.43
CA ALA A 124 6.28 13.25 23.34
C ALA A 124 7.65 12.55 23.13
N GLU A 125 8.29 12.09 24.20
CA GLU A 125 9.55 11.35 24.12
C GLU A 125 9.40 10.00 23.39
N ASP A 126 8.22 9.34 23.44
CA ASP A 126 7.96 8.11 22.69
C ASP A 126 7.91 8.37 21.19
N VAL A 127 7.34 9.50 20.79
CA VAL A 127 7.34 9.93 19.38
C VAL A 127 8.77 10.22 18.90
N VAL A 128 9.53 10.98 19.71
CA VAL A 128 10.96 11.29 19.43
C VAL A 128 11.76 10.00 19.30
N TYR A 129 11.57 9.06 20.23
CA TYR A 129 12.22 7.77 20.20
C TYR A 129 11.87 6.98 18.93
N SER A 130 10.58 6.83 18.64
CA SER A 130 10.07 6.03 17.52
C SER A 130 10.60 6.55 16.17
N LEU A 131 10.52 7.86 15.93
CA LEU A 131 10.99 8.44 14.69
C LEU A 131 12.53 8.39 14.57
N ASN A 132 13.28 8.71 15.63
CA ASN A 132 14.74 8.62 15.58
C ASN A 132 15.23 7.18 15.42
N ARG A 133 14.49 6.19 15.92
CA ARG A 133 14.77 4.77 15.75
C ARG A 133 14.82 4.37 14.27
N LEU A 134 13.99 4.97 13.41
CA LEU A 134 14.02 4.70 11.96
C LEU A 134 15.36 5.07 11.32
N ARG A 135 16.04 6.09 11.84
CA ARG A 135 17.36 6.56 11.35
C ARG A 135 18.54 5.86 12.00
N ASP A 136 18.32 5.01 13.01
CA ASP A 136 19.42 4.29 13.67
C ASP A 136 19.98 3.22 12.72
N PRO A 137 21.27 3.30 12.33
CA PRO A 137 21.89 2.32 11.45
C PRO A 137 21.85 0.89 12.00
N ARG A 138 21.75 0.72 13.32
CA ARG A 138 21.64 -0.60 13.98
C ARG A 138 20.28 -1.24 13.74
N VAL A 139 19.24 -0.44 13.56
CA VAL A 139 17.88 -0.91 13.22
C VAL A 139 17.80 -1.23 11.74
N ALA A 140 18.50 -0.47 10.88
CA ALA A 140 18.47 -0.61 9.42
C ALA A 140 17.03 -0.63 8.87
N SER A 141 16.20 0.30 9.38
CA SER A 141 14.79 0.40 8.99
C SER A 141 14.63 0.68 7.51
N SER A 142 13.69 -0.02 6.87
CA SER A 142 13.28 0.29 5.50
C SER A 142 12.47 1.59 5.39
N GLY A 143 12.02 2.16 6.52
CA GLY A 143 11.26 3.40 6.60
C GLY A 143 12.09 4.64 6.91
N ALA A 144 13.44 4.56 6.96
CA ALA A 144 14.28 5.71 7.30
C ALA A 144 14.05 6.92 6.37
N TRP A 145 13.75 6.66 5.11
CA TRP A 145 13.53 7.66 4.06
C TRP A 145 12.37 8.63 4.34
N ILE A 146 11.36 8.25 5.13
CA ILE A 146 10.25 9.16 5.49
C ILE A 146 10.73 10.40 6.25
N LEU A 147 11.94 10.35 6.80
CA LEU A 147 12.56 11.43 7.57
C LEU A 147 13.68 12.17 6.80
N ASP A 148 13.86 11.91 5.51
CA ASP A 148 14.90 12.56 4.70
C ASP A 148 14.74 14.08 4.61
N ALA A 149 13.51 14.57 4.68
CA ALA A 149 13.21 16.00 4.71
C ALA A 149 13.51 16.66 6.07
N VAL A 150 13.67 15.88 7.15
CA VAL A 150 13.91 16.42 8.50
C VAL A 150 15.35 16.88 8.65
N ASP A 151 15.54 18.06 9.23
CA ASP A 151 16.83 18.71 9.42
C ASP A 151 17.59 18.08 10.60
N ALA A 152 18.53 17.20 10.29
CA ALA A 152 19.34 16.50 11.30
C ALA A 152 20.45 17.39 11.93
N ASP A 153 20.69 18.57 11.39
CA ASP A 153 21.76 19.47 11.83
C ASP A 153 21.32 20.42 12.97
N VAL A 154 20.02 20.44 13.28
CA VAL A 154 19.47 21.24 14.39
C VAL A 154 19.28 20.39 15.66
N PRO A 155 19.09 21.03 16.85
CA PRO A 155 18.90 20.30 18.12
C PRO A 155 17.88 19.16 18.02
N GLY A 156 18.14 18.03 18.74
CA GLY A 156 17.31 16.82 18.70
C GLY A 156 17.31 16.14 17.33
N LYS A 157 18.27 16.44 16.45
CA LYS A 157 18.28 15.98 15.06
C LYS A 157 16.98 16.30 14.31
N GLY A 158 16.41 17.48 14.60
CA GLY A 158 15.19 17.96 13.99
C GLY A 158 13.89 17.43 14.59
N ILE A 159 13.94 16.60 15.64
CA ILE A 159 12.75 16.08 16.32
C ILE A 159 12.92 16.28 17.82
N LEU A 160 12.07 17.09 18.42
CA LEU A 160 12.18 17.51 19.84
C LEU A 160 10.88 17.27 20.59
N ALA A 161 10.98 16.79 21.82
CA ALA A 161 9.92 16.87 22.81
C ALA A 161 10.02 18.22 23.56
N LEU A 162 8.93 18.97 23.55
CA LEU A 162 8.80 20.23 24.29
C LEU A 162 7.86 19.99 25.50
N GLY A 163 8.33 19.18 26.47
CA GLY A 163 7.52 18.66 27.57
C GLY A 163 6.89 17.30 27.24
N ASP A 164 5.88 16.90 28.00
CA ASP A 164 5.28 15.57 27.94
C ASP A 164 4.32 15.36 26.76
N ASP A 165 3.79 16.44 26.19
CA ASP A 165 2.67 16.41 25.27
C ASP A 165 2.88 17.18 23.96
N THR A 166 4.07 17.76 23.74
CA THR A 166 4.34 18.57 22.54
C THR A 166 5.57 18.05 21.80
N VAL A 167 5.40 17.74 20.52
CA VAL A 167 6.48 17.36 19.61
C VAL A 167 6.69 18.44 18.56
N GLN A 168 7.94 18.80 18.31
CA GLN A 168 8.33 19.70 17.25
C GLN A 168 9.24 18.99 16.24
N ILE A 169 8.92 19.13 14.94
CA ILE A 169 9.73 18.56 13.84
C ILE A 169 10.14 19.68 12.91
N THR A 170 11.45 19.81 12.69
CA THR A 170 12.04 20.84 11.82
C THR A 170 12.52 20.22 10.52
N LEU A 171 12.09 20.78 9.39
CA LEU A 171 12.46 20.34 8.04
C LEU A 171 13.64 21.17 7.49
N LYS A 172 14.42 20.58 6.60
CA LYS A 172 15.51 21.25 5.86
C LYS A 172 15.00 22.41 5.00
N SER A 173 13.85 22.18 4.35
CA SER A 173 13.13 23.14 3.51
C SER A 173 11.64 22.87 3.61
N PRO A 174 10.76 23.79 3.18
CA PRO A 174 9.33 23.50 3.07
C PRO A 174 9.10 22.21 2.27
N PHE A 175 8.30 21.30 2.83
CA PHE A 175 7.93 20.05 2.17
C PHE A 175 6.49 19.68 2.56
N PRO A 176 5.49 20.20 1.82
CA PRO A 176 4.08 20.00 2.12
C PRO A 176 3.62 18.54 2.24
N PRO A 177 4.18 17.56 1.48
CA PRO A 177 3.79 16.15 1.62
C PRO A 177 4.20 15.50 2.95
N PHE A 178 4.97 16.16 3.81
CA PHE A 178 5.55 15.58 5.02
C PHE A 178 4.54 14.92 5.96
N LEU A 179 3.36 15.50 6.15
CA LEU A 179 2.30 14.88 6.96
C LEU A 179 1.81 13.55 6.36
N GLY A 180 1.81 13.43 5.03
CA GLY A 180 1.51 12.18 4.35
C GLY A 180 2.53 11.09 4.69
N LEU A 181 3.81 11.43 4.82
CA LEU A 181 4.84 10.50 5.28
C LEU A 181 4.61 10.05 6.72
N LEU A 182 4.18 10.97 7.60
CA LEU A 182 3.88 10.66 9.00
C LEU A 182 2.59 9.83 9.18
N SER A 183 1.76 9.69 8.16
CA SER A 183 0.58 8.80 8.20
C SER A 183 0.87 7.37 7.77
N THR A 184 2.11 7.08 7.36
CA THR A 184 2.52 5.72 6.99
C THR A 184 2.77 4.85 8.23
N ALA A 185 2.63 3.53 8.08
CA ALA A 185 2.86 2.57 9.16
C ALA A 185 4.27 2.68 9.79
N TYR A 186 5.26 3.16 9.04
CA TYR A 186 6.61 3.40 9.57
C TYR A 186 6.66 4.43 10.71
N ALA A 187 5.78 5.44 10.68
CA ALA A 187 5.73 6.51 11.65
C ALA A 187 4.92 6.18 12.91
N ASN A 188 4.43 4.94 13.04
CA ASN A 188 3.71 4.49 14.22
C ASN A 188 4.58 4.51 15.48
N ILE A 189 3.96 4.85 16.61
CA ILE A 189 4.65 5.12 17.88
C ILE A 189 4.80 3.82 18.67
N VAL A 190 6.01 3.58 19.17
CA VAL A 190 6.36 2.41 19.97
C VAL A 190 6.91 2.82 21.34
N PRO A 191 6.61 2.08 22.44
CA PRO A 191 7.20 2.34 23.75
C PRO A 191 8.64 1.81 23.78
N TRP A 192 9.58 2.67 24.13
CA TRP A 192 11.00 2.33 24.15
C TRP A 192 11.30 1.15 25.09
N GLU A 193 10.56 1.02 26.21
CA GLU A 193 10.73 -0.07 27.17
C GLU A 193 10.48 -1.46 26.54
N ALA A 194 9.44 -1.57 25.70
CA ALA A 194 9.13 -2.84 25.03
C ALA A 194 10.17 -3.16 23.96
N VAL A 195 10.60 -2.15 23.18
CA VAL A 195 11.63 -2.35 22.17
C VAL A 195 12.96 -2.76 22.80
N GLU A 196 13.37 -2.15 23.90
CA GLU A 196 14.59 -2.51 24.63
C GLU A 196 14.48 -3.89 25.30
N HIS A 197 13.31 -4.21 25.87
CA HIS A 197 13.08 -5.48 26.56
C HIS A 197 13.14 -6.67 25.60
N PHE A 198 12.45 -6.57 24.46
CA PHE A 198 12.36 -7.66 23.48
C PHE A 198 13.49 -7.64 22.44
N GLY A 199 14.16 -6.51 22.23
CA GLY A 199 15.21 -6.39 21.22
C GLY A 199 14.70 -6.81 19.82
N THR A 200 15.38 -7.79 19.20
CA THR A 200 14.99 -8.34 17.90
C THR A 200 13.65 -9.07 17.91
N ASP A 201 13.21 -9.57 19.06
CA ASP A 201 11.95 -10.30 19.22
C ASP A 201 10.74 -9.36 19.33
N PHE A 202 10.95 -8.03 19.39
CA PHE A 202 9.87 -7.04 19.30
C PHE A 202 9.02 -7.24 18.03
N ARG A 203 9.60 -7.77 16.95
CA ARG A 203 8.89 -8.16 15.72
C ARG A 203 7.67 -9.08 15.95
N SER A 204 7.69 -9.89 17.00
CA SER A 204 6.62 -10.84 17.38
C SER A 204 5.99 -10.56 18.75
N HIS A 205 6.43 -9.51 19.42
CA HIS A 205 5.93 -9.05 20.71
C HIS A 205 5.55 -7.57 20.67
N PRO A 206 4.69 -7.16 19.72
CA PRO A 206 4.34 -5.75 19.54
C PRO A 206 3.57 -5.22 20.75
N VAL A 207 3.92 -4.03 21.16
CA VAL A 207 3.19 -3.23 22.15
C VAL A 207 2.97 -1.86 21.55
N GLY A 208 1.72 -1.50 21.30
CA GLY A 208 1.32 -0.22 20.68
C GLY A 208 0.21 0.46 21.47
N THR A 209 -0.46 1.42 20.82
CA THR A 209 -1.59 2.19 21.34
C THR A 209 -2.90 1.85 20.64
N GLY A 210 -2.84 1.05 19.58
CA GLY A 210 -3.92 0.80 18.64
C GLY A 210 -5.17 0.13 19.21
N PRO A 211 -6.22 0.01 18.37
CA PRO A 211 -7.53 -0.52 18.78
C PRO A 211 -7.52 -2.00 19.18
N PHE A 212 -6.54 -2.73 18.71
CA PHE A 212 -6.34 -4.14 19.07
C PHE A 212 -4.94 -4.36 19.64
N ARG A 213 -4.78 -5.45 20.40
CA ARG A 213 -3.51 -5.93 20.94
C ARG A 213 -3.25 -7.36 20.51
N LEU A 214 -1.99 -7.74 20.31
CA LEU A 214 -1.64 -9.10 19.96
C LEU A 214 -2.04 -10.05 21.11
N ALA A 215 -2.83 -11.07 20.77
CA ALA A 215 -3.11 -12.19 21.68
C ALA A 215 -2.06 -13.30 21.47
N TRP A 216 -1.85 -13.72 20.24
CA TRP A 216 -0.79 -14.64 19.85
C TRP A 216 -0.57 -14.60 18.33
N TRP A 217 0.63 -14.97 17.91
CA TRP A 217 0.99 -15.18 16.51
C TRP A 217 1.82 -16.46 16.40
N MET A 218 1.40 -17.35 15.53
CA MET A 218 2.12 -18.56 15.14
C MET A 218 2.33 -18.53 13.64
N GLU A 219 3.58 -18.46 13.22
CA GLU A 219 3.98 -18.43 11.80
C GLU A 219 3.34 -19.62 11.06
N ASP A 220 2.91 -19.40 9.81
CA ASP A 220 2.21 -20.36 8.94
C ASP A 220 0.86 -20.91 9.48
N VAL A 221 0.37 -20.42 10.61
CA VAL A 221 -0.89 -20.89 11.20
C VAL A 221 -1.90 -19.77 11.31
N ALA A 222 -1.70 -18.83 12.22
CA ALA A 222 -2.57 -17.68 12.38
C ALA A 222 -1.96 -16.57 13.26
N CYS A 223 -2.52 -15.36 13.12
CA CYS A 223 -2.33 -14.25 14.05
C CYS A 223 -3.69 -13.84 14.62
N VAL A 224 -3.78 -13.73 15.93
CA VAL A 224 -5.01 -13.36 16.62
C VAL A 224 -4.78 -12.09 17.43
N LEU A 225 -5.67 -11.12 17.20
CA LEU A 225 -5.69 -9.86 17.90
C LEU A 225 -6.95 -9.80 18.78
N HIS A 226 -6.83 -9.30 19.98
CA HIS A 226 -7.95 -9.02 20.87
C HIS A 226 -8.20 -7.52 20.97
N ARG A 227 -9.44 -7.13 21.17
CA ARG A 227 -9.83 -5.76 21.47
C ARG A 227 -8.94 -5.15 22.56
N ASN A 228 -8.49 -3.91 22.36
CA ASN A 228 -7.87 -3.10 23.40
C ASN A 228 -8.96 -2.41 24.23
N PRO A 229 -9.18 -2.79 25.50
CA PRO A 229 -10.22 -2.17 26.32
C PRO A 229 -9.88 -0.74 26.77
N MET A 230 -8.61 -0.32 26.60
CA MET A 230 -8.12 1.02 26.95
C MET A 230 -7.99 1.93 25.72
N HIS A 231 -8.48 1.51 24.55
CA HIS A 231 -8.42 2.37 23.38
C HIS A 231 -9.28 3.61 23.57
N TRP A 232 -8.72 4.77 23.26
CA TRP A 232 -9.26 6.08 23.57
C TRP A 232 -10.44 6.49 22.68
N GLU A 233 -10.52 5.95 21.47
CA GLU A 233 -11.47 6.40 20.45
C GLU A 233 -12.90 5.96 20.79
N GLN A 234 -13.85 6.87 20.56
CA GLN A 234 -15.29 6.65 20.71
C GLN A 234 -16.02 7.05 19.44
N ASP A 235 -17.13 6.41 19.18
CA ASP A 235 -18.04 6.82 18.11
C ASP A 235 -18.84 8.08 18.48
N GLN A 236 -19.66 8.57 17.53
CA GLN A 236 -20.49 9.78 17.71
C GLN A 236 -21.51 9.65 18.87
N ASN A 237 -21.80 8.44 19.34
CA ASN A 237 -22.71 8.17 20.45
C ASN A 237 -21.97 7.95 21.78
N GLY A 238 -20.64 8.10 21.81
CA GLY A 238 -19.80 7.86 22.98
C GLY A 238 -19.55 6.37 23.24
N GLN A 239 -19.82 5.46 22.30
CA GLN A 239 -19.48 4.05 22.40
C GLN A 239 -18.02 3.83 22.07
N SER A 240 -17.28 3.13 22.95
CA SER A 240 -15.85 2.85 22.75
C SER A 240 -15.60 1.94 21.54
N LEU A 241 -14.61 2.29 20.73
CA LEU A 241 -14.09 1.51 19.63
C LEU A 241 -12.91 0.62 20.12
N PRO A 242 -12.59 -0.46 19.40
CA PRO A 242 -13.33 -1.06 18.29
C PRO A 242 -14.58 -1.83 18.75
N TYR A 243 -15.52 -2.07 17.83
CA TYR A 243 -16.72 -2.87 18.16
C TYR A 243 -16.47 -4.37 18.18
N LEU A 244 -15.50 -4.84 17.40
CA LEU A 244 -15.09 -6.25 17.35
C LEU A 244 -14.39 -6.66 18.64
N ASP A 245 -14.58 -7.92 19.06
CA ASP A 245 -13.87 -8.49 20.21
C ASP A 245 -12.50 -9.03 19.82
N ALA A 246 -12.38 -9.53 18.58
CA ALA A 246 -11.13 -10.09 18.07
C ALA A 246 -11.05 -10.02 16.53
N VAL A 247 -9.82 -10.09 16.04
CA VAL A 247 -9.48 -10.31 14.63
C VAL A 247 -8.68 -11.60 14.53
N HIS A 248 -9.10 -12.50 13.65
CA HIS A 248 -8.43 -13.77 13.38
C HIS A 248 -7.91 -13.78 11.94
N ILE A 249 -6.62 -13.85 11.77
CA ILE A 249 -5.91 -13.83 10.50
C ILE A 249 -5.30 -15.21 10.29
N SER A 250 -5.71 -15.92 9.24
CA SER A 250 -5.13 -17.20 8.84
C SER A 250 -4.04 -16.97 7.77
N PHE A 251 -3.14 -17.94 7.61
CA PHE A 251 -2.11 -17.91 6.58
C PHE A 251 -2.27 -19.12 5.67
N ALA A 252 -3.06 -18.96 4.60
CA ALA A 252 -3.20 -19.99 3.57
C ALA A 252 -2.77 -19.40 2.23
N SER A 253 -1.68 -19.90 1.67
CA SER A 253 -1.13 -19.46 0.39
C SER A 253 -1.94 -19.89 -0.83
N ASP A 254 -2.87 -20.84 -0.67
CA ASP A 254 -3.76 -21.28 -1.73
C ASP A 254 -4.94 -20.28 -1.87
N MET A 255 -4.90 -19.47 -2.89
CA MET A 255 -5.96 -18.52 -3.22
C MET A 255 -7.31 -19.18 -3.51
N GLY A 256 -7.31 -20.43 -3.99
CA GLY A 256 -8.55 -21.22 -4.15
C GLY A 256 -9.16 -21.56 -2.80
N ALA A 257 -8.34 -21.89 -1.79
CA ALA A 257 -8.81 -22.15 -0.43
C ALA A 257 -9.36 -20.87 0.24
N GLU A 258 -8.74 -19.71 -0.02
CA GLU A 258 -9.24 -18.42 0.43
C GLU A 258 -10.61 -18.10 -0.16
N PHE A 259 -10.75 -18.21 -1.49
CA PHE A 259 -12.02 -18.00 -2.17
C PHE A 259 -13.11 -18.93 -1.67
N GLN A 260 -12.84 -20.24 -1.51
CA GLN A 260 -13.78 -21.19 -0.94
C GLN A 260 -14.13 -20.85 0.52
N GLY A 261 -13.16 -20.35 1.28
CA GLY A 261 -13.37 -19.86 2.64
C GLY A 261 -14.35 -18.70 2.71
N LEU A 262 -14.23 -17.72 1.82
CA LEU A 262 -15.17 -16.61 1.69
C LEU A 262 -16.58 -17.10 1.32
N LYS A 263 -16.71 -17.98 0.33
CA LYS A 263 -18.00 -18.57 -0.10
C LYS A 263 -18.71 -19.32 1.04
N GLN A 264 -17.96 -20.05 1.85
CA GLN A 264 -18.47 -20.84 2.98
C GLN A 264 -18.71 -20.01 4.25
N GLY A 265 -18.38 -18.72 4.26
CA GLY A 265 -18.50 -17.86 5.43
C GLY A 265 -17.45 -18.12 6.52
N ARG A 266 -16.35 -18.80 6.18
CA ARG A 266 -15.19 -18.93 7.08
C ARG A 266 -14.41 -17.64 7.19
N PHE A 267 -14.38 -16.85 6.11
CA PHE A 267 -13.78 -15.53 6.04
C PHE A 267 -14.87 -14.46 5.80
N ASP A 268 -14.66 -13.30 6.36
CA ASP A 268 -15.54 -12.15 6.28
C ASP A 268 -15.20 -11.20 5.14
N PHE A 269 -13.96 -11.32 4.65
CA PHE A 269 -13.32 -10.40 3.73
C PHE A 269 -12.28 -11.11 2.87
N MET A 270 -12.13 -10.62 1.64
CA MET A 270 -11.05 -10.96 0.72
C MET A 270 -10.69 -9.70 -0.07
N SER A 271 -9.40 -9.42 -0.20
CA SER A 271 -8.87 -8.31 -0.99
C SER A 271 -8.28 -8.79 -2.31
N GLY A 272 -8.49 -7.98 -3.35
CA GLY A 272 -7.95 -8.25 -4.67
C GLY A 272 -8.79 -9.20 -5.49
N LEU A 273 -8.37 -9.40 -6.73
CA LEU A 273 -9.08 -10.19 -7.72
C LEU A 273 -8.08 -11.06 -8.49
N HIS A 274 -8.02 -12.33 -8.12
CA HIS A 274 -7.14 -13.28 -8.79
C HIS A 274 -7.76 -13.78 -10.11
N PRO A 275 -6.98 -13.85 -11.23
CA PRO A 275 -7.49 -14.26 -12.54
C PRO A 275 -8.21 -15.62 -12.54
N ALA A 276 -7.80 -16.56 -11.68
CA ALA A 276 -8.36 -17.91 -11.65
C ALA A 276 -9.86 -17.97 -11.30
N TYR A 277 -10.38 -17.02 -10.52
CA TYR A 277 -11.79 -16.96 -10.12
C TYR A 277 -12.47 -15.62 -10.40
N MET A 278 -11.79 -14.73 -11.11
CA MET A 278 -12.37 -13.46 -11.58
C MET A 278 -13.69 -13.68 -12.32
N ASN A 279 -13.74 -14.68 -13.21
CA ASN A 279 -14.93 -15.02 -13.99
C ASN A 279 -16.09 -15.59 -13.15
N GLU A 280 -15.80 -16.12 -11.97
CA GLU A 280 -16.82 -16.62 -11.05
C GLU A 280 -17.39 -15.50 -10.17
N LEU A 281 -16.51 -14.58 -9.72
CA LEU A 281 -16.89 -13.48 -8.82
C LEU A 281 -17.52 -12.30 -9.52
N LEU A 282 -17.07 -11.97 -10.75
CA LEU A 282 -17.56 -10.80 -11.48
C LEU A 282 -18.44 -11.21 -12.67
N ASP A 283 -19.41 -10.36 -12.97
CA ASP A 283 -20.16 -10.39 -14.22
C ASP A 283 -19.37 -9.80 -15.39
N GLU A 284 -19.98 -9.73 -16.57
CA GLU A 284 -19.34 -9.19 -17.79
C GLU A 284 -19.07 -7.67 -17.72
N THR A 285 -19.71 -6.97 -16.78
CA THR A 285 -19.56 -5.51 -16.61
C THR A 285 -18.55 -5.13 -15.53
N GLY A 286 -18.00 -6.13 -14.82
CA GLY A 286 -17.11 -5.93 -13.67
C GLY A 286 -17.83 -5.76 -12.35
N GLY A 287 -19.16 -5.91 -12.33
CA GLY A 287 -19.98 -5.96 -11.12
C GLY A 287 -19.88 -7.32 -10.42
N LEU A 288 -20.38 -7.40 -9.20
CA LEU A 288 -20.48 -8.68 -8.48
C LEU A 288 -21.44 -9.61 -9.22
N ASN A 289 -21.02 -10.87 -9.43
CA ASN A 289 -21.90 -11.88 -10.01
C ASN A 289 -23.17 -12.05 -9.15
N PRO A 290 -24.38 -11.99 -9.75
CA PRO A 290 -25.65 -12.07 -9.03
C PRO A 290 -25.81 -13.27 -8.10
N THR A 291 -25.11 -14.39 -8.40
CA THR A 291 -25.08 -15.58 -7.54
C THR A 291 -24.61 -15.28 -6.11
N TYR A 292 -23.75 -14.28 -5.94
CA TYR A 292 -23.15 -13.93 -4.64
C TYR A 292 -23.80 -12.72 -3.97
N GLU A 293 -24.65 -11.97 -4.66
CA GLU A 293 -25.30 -10.77 -4.11
C GLU A 293 -26.08 -11.00 -2.82
N ALA A 294 -26.56 -12.22 -2.58
CA ALA A 294 -27.25 -12.53 -1.32
C ALA A 294 -26.32 -12.50 -0.11
N SER A 295 -25.05 -12.86 -0.27
CA SER A 295 -24.07 -13.07 0.83
C SER A 295 -22.92 -12.09 0.83
N LEU A 296 -22.54 -11.56 -0.32
CA LEU A 296 -21.39 -10.69 -0.49
C LEU A 296 -21.80 -9.31 -1.01
N ARG A 297 -20.93 -8.35 -0.84
CA ARG A 297 -20.91 -7.09 -1.58
C ARG A 297 -19.50 -6.85 -2.13
N LEU A 298 -19.45 -6.21 -3.26
CA LEU A 298 -18.25 -5.74 -3.90
C LEU A 298 -18.10 -4.25 -3.58
N GLU A 299 -16.94 -3.90 -2.99
CA GLU A 299 -16.58 -2.53 -2.70
C GLU A 299 -15.33 -2.18 -3.51
N THR A 300 -15.38 -1.13 -4.30
CA THR A 300 -14.26 -0.69 -5.13
C THR A 300 -14.02 0.81 -5.00
N VAL A 301 -12.76 1.20 -4.96
CA VAL A 301 -12.34 2.61 -5.06
C VAL A 301 -11.10 2.71 -5.96
N PRO A 302 -10.84 3.85 -6.60
CA PRO A 302 -9.59 4.07 -7.33
C PRO A 302 -8.39 3.85 -6.42
N PHE A 303 -7.45 3.01 -6.86
CA PHE A 303 -6.17 2.79 -6.17
C PHE A 303 -5.13 3.80 -6.65
N LEU A 304 -4.29 4.30 -5.75
CA LEU A 304 -3.21 5.22 -6.10
C LEU A 304 -2.05 4.48 -6.78
N LYS A 305 -2.37 3.71 -7.83
CA LYS A 305 -1.42 2.91 -8.59
C LYS A 305 -1.64 3.11 -10.08
N THR A 306 -0.55 3.38 -10.81
CA THR A 306 -0.55 3.56 -12.26
C THR A 306 0.31 2.50 -12.92
N ASP A 307 -0.25 1.79 -13.88
CA ASP A 307 0.45 0.88 -14.77
C ASP A 307 0.85 1.60 -16.06
N TYR A 308 2.11 1.43 -16.48
CA TYR A 308 2.67 2.16 -17.61
C TYR A 308 3.76 1.40 -18.35
N ILE A 309 4.03 1.85 -19.59
CA ILE A 309 5.25 1.52 -20.34
C ILE A 309 6.19 2.73 -20.23
N GLY A 310 7.40 2.50 -19.72
CA GLY A 310 8.47 3.50 -19.64
C GLY A 310 9.44 3.39 -20.80
N PHE A 311 10.00 4.53 -21.20
CA PHE A 311 11.03 4.65 -22.23
C PHE A 311 12.29 5.24 -21.59
N TYR A 312 13.43 4.60 -21.79
CA TYR A 312 14.70 5.20 -21.43
C TYR A 312 15.01 6.30 -22.44
N THR A 313 15.02 7.56 -21.99
CA THR A 313 15.08 8.73 -22.87
C THR A 313 16.44 9.43 -22.89
N ASP A 314 17.43 8.92 -22.14
CA ASP A 314 18.79 9.49 -22.17
C ASP A 314 19.39 9.32 -23.56
N SER A 315 19.75 10.45 -24.16
CA SER A 315 20.37 10.54 -25.48
C SER A 315 21.88 10.75 -25.42
N SER A 316 22.52 10.47 -24.27
CA SER A 316 23.97 10.60 -24.13
C SER A 316 24.68 9.80 -25.22
N ALA A 317 25.77 10.37 -25.75
CA ALA A 317 26.40 10.12 -27.05
C ALA A 317 26.92 8.70 -27.36
N GLU A 318 26.58 7.69 -26.55
CA GLU A 318 27.02 6.30 -26.75
C GLU A 318 25.97 5.38 -27.39
N HIS A 319 24.75 5.87 -27.61
CA HIS A 319 23.67 5.06 -28.19
C HIS A 319 23.29 5.56 -29.59
N GLU A 320 23.19 4.62 -30.52
CA GLU A 320 22.56 4.82 -31.83
C GLU A 320 21.15 5.39 -31.65
N TRP A 321 20.72 6.32 -32.55
CA TRP A 321 19.36 6.88 -32.52
C TRP A 321 18.30 5.78 -32.45
N LEU A 322 17.40 5.89 -31.50
CA LEU A 322 16.32 4.94 -31.29
C LEU A 322 14.96 5.64 -31.52
N PRO A 323 14.02 5.01 -32.25
CA PRO A 323 12.77 5.67 -32.65
C PRO A 323 11.99 6.27 -31.46
N TRP A 324 12.00 5.60 -30.30
CA TRP A 324 11.30 6.07 -29.11
C TRP A 324 12.00 7.22 -28.36
N GLN A 325 13.15 7.68 -28.80
CA GLN A 325 13.75 8.93 -28.31
C GLN A 325 12.96 10.15 -28.81
N ASP A 326 12.28 10.02 -29.95
CA ASP A 326 11.35 11.05 -30.43
C ASP A 326 10.01 10.98 -29.65
N ALA A 327 9.64 12.09 -29.01
CA ALA A 327 8.38 12.19 -28.27
C ALA A 327 7.15 12.01 -29.16
N SER A 328 7.23 12.31 -30.46
CA SER A 328 6.14 12.10 -31.39
C SER A 328 5.87 10.61 -31.65
N VAL A 329 6.92 9.77 -31.69
CA VAL A 329 6.80 8.32 -31.76
C VAL A 329 6.12 7.80 -30.48
N ARG A 330 6.55 8.22 -29.29
CA ARG A 330 5.94 7.79 -28.01
C ARG A 330 4.47 8.19 -27.93
N ARG A 331 4.11 9.40 -28.40
CA ARG A 331 2.72 9.84 -28.50
C ARG A 331 1.90 9.02 -29.50
N ALA A 332 2.49 8.65 -30.64
CA ALA A 332 1.84 7.78 -31.63
C ALA A 332 1.57 6.39 -31.04
N LEU A 333 2.56 5.80 -30.36
CA LEU A 333 2.39 4.53 -29.63
C LEU A 333 1.26 4.62 -28.60
N SER A 334 1.23 5.68 -27.79
CA SER A 334 0.16 5.91 -26.82
C SER A 334 -1.22 6.05 -27.47
N ALA A 335 -1.31 6.78 -28.59
CA ALA A 335 -2.58 7.00 -29.30
C ALA A 335 -3.12 5.74 -29.98
N ALA A 336 -2.25 4.77 -30.28
CA ALA A 336 -2.62 3.50 -30.88
C ALA A 336 -3.14 2.46 -29.87
N ILE A 337 -3.05 2.72 -28.57
CA ILE A 337 -3.52 1.78 -27.55
C ILE A 337 -5.03 1.92 -27.34
N ASP A 338 -5.75 0.82 -27.52
CA ASP A 338 -7.14 0.68 -27.07
C ASP A 338 -7.17 0.28 -25.58
N ARG A 339 -7.10 1.29 -24.71
CA ARG A 339 -7.11 1.12 -23.26
C ARG A 339 -8.43 0.56 -22.73
N HIS A 340 -9.54 0.87 -23.41
CA HIS A 340 -10.86 0.36 -23.01
C HIS A 340 -10.97 -1.14 -23.28
N SER A 341 -10.47 -1.61 -24.43
CA SER A 341 -10.40 -3.05 -24.70
C SER A 341 -9.51 -3.78 -23.71
N ILE A 342 -8.35 -3.22 -23.35
CA ILE A 342 -7.48 -3.79 -22.30
C ILE A 342 -8.22 -3.87 -20.96
N ALA A 343 -8.85 -2.78 -20.53
CA ALA A 343 -9.56 -2.74 -19.24
C ALA A 343 -10.72 -3.73 -19.22
N GLN A 344 -11.53 -3.80 -20.29
CA GLN A 344 -12.72 -4.65 -20.31
C GLN A 344 -12.37 -6.12 -20.54
N ASN A 345 -11.54 -6.43 -21.53
CA ASN A 345 -11.32 -7.82 -21.95
C ASN A 345 -10.20 -8.51 -21.19
N LEU A 346 -9.15 -7.75 -20.81
CA LEU A 346 -7.99 -8.30 -20.13
C LEU A 346 -8.07 -8.16 -18.61
N ARG A 347 -8.69 -7.06 -18.11
CA ARG A 347 -8.80 -6.72 -16.69
C ARG A 347 -10.24 -6.76 -16.16
N ARG A 348 -11.21 -7.14 -16.98
CA ARG A 348 -12.64 -7.31 -16.63
C ARG A 348 -13.24 -6.13 -15.86
N GLY A 349 -12.87 -4.90 -16.23
CA GLY A 349 -13.34 -3.70 -15.56
C GLY A 349 -12.69 -3.41 -14.19
N ALA A 350 -11.76 -4.24 -13.73
CA ALA A 350 -11.06 -4.04 -12.44
C ALA A 350 -10.01 -2.92 -12.48
N VAL A 351 -9.89 -2.20 -13.58
CA VAL A 351 -8.98 -1.08 -13.76
C VAL A 351 -9.68 0.09 -14.45
N MET A 352 -9.19 1.29 -14.24
CA MET A 352 -9.68 2.52 -14.87
C MET A 352 -8.74 2.94 -16.01
N PRO A 353 -9.16 2.88 -17.29
CA PRO A 353 -8.33 3.32 -18.40
C PRO A 353 -7.88 4.76 -18.22
N SER A 354 -6.61 5.05 -18.41
CA SER A 354 -6.08 6.41 -18.23
C SER A 354 -4.91 6.70 -19.19
N ALA A 355 -4.81 7.96 -19.60
CA ALA A 355 -3.62 8.51 -20.22
C ALA A 355 -2.90 9.53 -19.31
N SER A 356 -3.37 9.74 -18.09
CA SER A 356 -2.68 10.50 -17.06
C SER A 356 -1.75 9.57 -16.26
N PHE A 357 -0.52 10.02 -16.01
CA PHE A 357 0.39 9.27 -15.14
C PHE A 357 0.02 9.44 -13.66
N VAL A 358 -0.30 10.67 -13.26
CA VAL A 358 -0.78 10.95 -11.90
C VAL A 358 -2.25 10.58 -11.79
N PRO A 359 -2.68 9.79 -10.77
CA PRO A 359 -4.09 9.52 -10.52
C PRO A 359 -4.90 10.81 -10.39
N PRO A 360 -6.04 10.95 -11.09
CA PRO A 360 -6.81 12.20 -11.16
C PRO A 360 -7.21 12.76 -9.80
N VAL A 361 -7.52 11.91 -8.82
CA VAL A 361 -7.91 12.32 -7.47
C VAL A 361 -6.82 13.15 -6.79
N LEU A 362 -5.54 12.87 -7.02
CA LEU A 362 -4.42 13.64 -6.47
C LEU A 362 -4.27 15.03 -7.12
N LEU A 363 -4.83 15.18 -8.34
CA LEU A 363 -4.89 16.46 -9.05
C LEU A 363 -6.19 17.25 -8.74
N GLY A 364 -7.02 16.72 -7.82
CA GLY A 364 -8.33 17.31 -7.50
C GLY A 364 -9.36 17.15 -8.63
N GLN A 365 -9.25 16.07 -9.41
CA GLN A 365 -10.16 15.72 -10.50
C GLN A 365 -10.84 14.39 -10.17
N ALA A 366 -12.15 14.32 -10.38
CA ALA A 366 -12.89 13.07 -10.09
C ALA A 366 -12.50 11.94 -11.07
N HIS A 367 -12.33 12.27 -12.35
CA HIS A 367 -11.98 11.34 -13.43
C HIS A 367 -11.15 12.05 -14.50
N ALA A 368 -10.30 11.29 -15.19
CA ALA A 368 -9.73 11.69 -16.47
C ALA A 368 -10.16 10.63 -17.50
N GLU A 369 -10.94 11.02 -18.51
CA GLU A 369 -11.29 10.11 -19.60
C GLU A 369 -10.03 9.66 -20.34
N ALA A 370 -9.90 8.35 -20.53
CA ALA A 370 -8.89 7.83 -21.43
C ALA A 370 -9.24 8.21 -22.89
N PRO A 371 -8.27 8.75 -23.64
CA PRO A 371 -8.52 9.08 -25.03
C PRO A 371 -8.86 7.82 -25.81
N ARG A 372 -9.79 7.95 -26.77
CA ARG A 372 -10.08 6.89 -27.73
C ARG A 372 -8.85 6.61 -28.60
N GLN A 373 -8.71 5.37 -29.05
CA GLN A 373 -7.69 4.96 -29.99
C GLN A 373 -7.74 5.83 -31.28
N ARG A 374 -6.57 6.27 -31.77
CA ARG A 374 -6.43 7.11 -32.99
C ARG A 374 -5.38 6.54 -33.93
N LEU A 375 -5.68 5.38 -34.53
CA LEU A 375 -4.75 4.64 -35.38
C LEU A 375 -4.28 5.46 -36.61
N GLU A 376 -5.21 6.10 -37.35
CA GLU A 376 -4.87 6.89 -38.52
C GLU A 376 -3.90 8.04 -38.19
N TRP A 377 -4.14 8.73 -37.07
CA TRP A 377 -3.25 9.78 -36.60
C TRP A 377 -1.87 9.21 -36.22
N ALA A 378 -1.85 8.09 -35.52
CA ALA A 378 -0.61 7.43 -35.12
C ALA A 378 0.22 7.00 -36.32
N MET A 379 -0.41 6.40 -37.36
CA MET A 379 0.23 6.02 -38.62
C MET A 379 0.82 7.24 -39.31
N ALA A 380 0.04 8.33 -39.49
CA ALA A 380 0.52 9.54 -40.13
C ALA A 380 1.75 10.16 -39.45
N VAL A 381 1.78 10.15 -38.10
CA VAL A 381 2.93 10.60 -37.31
C VAL A 381 4.14 9.71 -37.57
N LEU A 382 3.97 8.38 -37.51
CA LEU A 382 5.06 7.43 -37.74
C LEU A 382 5.62 7.52 -39.15
N ASP A 383 4.76 7.69 -40.19
CA ASP A 383 5.17 7.87 -41.58
C ASP A 383 6.00 9.16 -41.76
N SER A 384 5.62 10.23 -41.04
CA SER A 384 6.43 11.46 -41.00
C SER A 384 7.81 11.22 -40.43
N VAL A 385 7.91 10.46 -39.31
CA VAL A 385 9.22 10.14 -38.69
C VAL A 385 10.04 9.21 -39.59
N ARG A 386 9.41 8.19 -40.21
CA ARG A 386 10.07 7.28 -41.17
C ARG A 386 10.63 8.00 -42.36
N SER A 387 9.99 9.09 -42.81
CA SER A 387 10.51 9.90 -43.92
C SER A 387 11.85 10.59 -43.61
N VAL A 388 12.13 10.86 -42.33
CA VAL A 388 13.37 11.48 -41.86
C VAL A 388 14.37 10.41 -41.37
N HIS A 389 13.88 9.34 -40.76
CA HIS A 389 14.64 8.21 -40.23
C HIS A 389 14.13 6.92 -40.88
N PRO A 390 14.63 6.57 -42.10
CA PRO A 390 14.14 5.40 -42.81
C PRO A 390 14.34 4.08 -42.07
N GLU A 391 13.44 3.13 -42.30
CA GLU A 391 13.54 1.76 -41.82
C GLU A 391 14.71 0.99 -42.46
N PRO A 392 15.16 -0.12 -41.86
CA PRO A 392 14.48 -0.84 -40.74
C PRO A 392 14.82 -0.28 -39.34
N TRP A 393 13.78 -0.10 -38.51
CA TRP A 393 13.96 0.17 -37.10
C TRP A 393 14.25 -1.13 -36.35
N GLN A 394 15.06 -1.06 -35.29
CA GLN A 394 15.26 -2.19 -34.39
C GLN A 394 13.94 -2.58 -33.68
N PRO A 395 13.69 -3.86 -33.42
CA PRO A 395 12.52 -4.30 -32.69
C PRO A 395 12.40 -3.61 -31.30
N PHE A 396 11.17 -3.20 -30.96
CA PHE A 396 10.87 -2.59 -29.65
C PHE A 396 10.77 -3.68 -28.60
N ARG A 397 11.84 -3.87 -27.83
CA ARG A 397 11.90 -4.92 -26.82
C ARG A 397 11.36 -4.43 -25.49
N ILE A 398 10.17 -4.92 -25.08
CA ILE A 398 9.52 -4.57 -23.82
C ILE A 398 9.95 -5.57 -22.74
N SER A 399 10.75 -5.11 -21.77
CA SER A 399 11.07 -5.90 -20.59
C SER A 399 9.87 -5.99 -19.64
N THR A 400 9.53 -7.19 -19.18
CA THR A 400 8.41 -7.45 -18.27
C THR A 400 8.62 -8.69 -17.43
N THR A 401 7.68 -8.99 -16.51
CA THR A 401 7.62 -10.22 -15.72
C THR A 401 6.49 -11.13 -16.22
N SER A 402 6.48 -12.39 -15.76
CA SER A 402 5.45 -13.38 -16.13
C SER A 402 4.02 -12.89 -15.93
N ASP A 403 3.76 -12.14 -14.86
CA ASP A 403 2.43 -11.69 -14.44
C ASP A 403 1.79 -10.66 -15.39
N TYR A 404 2.59 -10.08 -16.29
CA TYR A 404 2.16 -9.04 -17.23
C TYR A 404 2.44 -9.39 -18.70
N THR A 405 2.71 -10.66 -18.97
CA THR A 405 2.97 -11.15 -20.33
C THR A 405 1.75 -10.93 -21.23
N ASP A 406 0.54 -11.14 -20.71
CA ASP A 406 -0.73 -10.92 -21.40
C ASP A 406 -0.91 -9.47 -21.85
N LEU A 407 -0.62 -8.52 -20.94
CA LEU A 407 -0.67 -7.09 -21.22
C LEU A 407 0.34 -6.67 -22.30
N CYS A 408 1.60 -7.13 -22.16
CA CYS A 408 2.63 -6.82 -23.15
C CYS A 408 2.34 -7.45 -24.51
N SER A 409 1.73 -8.65 -24.55
CA SER A 409 1.28 -9.29 -25.79
C SER A 409 0.13 -8.53 -26.46
N ALA A 410 -0.80 -7.96 -25.67
CA ALA A 410 -1.85 -7.09 -26.21
C ALA A 410 -1.26 -5.81 -26.83
N LEU A 411 -0.25 -5.21 -26.20
CA LEU A 411 0.47 -4.06 -26.76
C LEU A 411 1.27 -4.42 -28.01
N GLN A 412 1.95 -5.58 -28.00
CA GLN A 412 2.65 -6.12 -29.18
C GLN A 412 1.71 -6.24 -30.38
N TYR A 413 0.51 -6.80 -30.17
CA TYR A 413 -0.50 -6.89 -31.22
C TYR A 413 -0.94 -5.50 -31.73
N GLN A 414 -1.28 -4.58 -30.82
CA GLN A 414 -1.79 -3.25 -31.17
C GLN A 414 -0.73 -2.39 -31.88
N TRP A 415 0.53 -2.41 -31.43
CA TRP A 415 1.62 -1.68 -32.08
C TRP A 415 2.07 -2.36 -33.40
N GLY A 416 1.90 -3.67 -33.49
CA GLY A 416 2.10 -4.40 -34.74
C GLY A 416 1.22 -3.90 -35.90
N THR A 417 0.01 -3.40 -35.59
CA THR A 417 -0.87 -2.77 -36.63
C THR A 417 -0.31 -1.48 -37.20
N LEU A 418 0.65 -0.85 -36.53
CA LEU A 418 1.40 0.33 -37.00
C LEU A 418 2.65 -0.04 -37.82
N GLY A 419 2.90 -1.32 -38.06
CA GLY A 419 4.12 -1.80 -38.68
C GLY A 419 5.36 -1.76 -37.76
N ILE A 420 5.17 -1.75 -36.44
CA ILE A 420 6.25 -1.77 -35.49
C ILE A 420 6.45 -3.21 -34.98
N GLU A 421 7.67 -3.72 -35.16
CA GLU A 421 8.05 -5.01 -34.58
C GLU A 421 8.28 -4.86 -33.09
N VAL A 422 7.58 -5.68 -32.28
CA VAL A 422 7.68 -5.66 -30.81
C VAL A 422 8.06 -7.04 -30.30
N GLU A 423 9.08 -7.10 -29.45
CA GLU A 423 9.48 -8.30 -28.71
C GLU A 423 9.09 -8.16 -27.24
N VAL A 424 8.47 -9.20 -26.68
CA VAL A 424 8.16 -9.27 -25.23
C VAL A 424 9.26 -10.08 -24.53
N ASP A 425 10.08 -9.40 -23.75
CA ASP A 425 11.22 -9.98 -23.02
C ASP A 425 10.83 -10.27 -21.57
N VAL A 426 10.41 -11.52 -21.31
CA VAL A 426 9.94 -11.98 -20.01
C VAL A 426 11.12 -12.43 -19.17
N VAL A 427 11.36 -11.76 -18.03
CA VAL A 427 12.45 -12.06 -17.11
C VAL A 427 11.96 -12.18 -15.66
N SER A 428 12.80 -12.68 -14.75
CA SER A 428 12.46 -12.69 -13.33
C SER A 428 12.27 -11.28 -12.76
N ALA A 429 11.46 -11.13 -11.72
CA ALA A 429 11.21 -9.83 -11.09
C ALA A 429 12.50 -9.12 -10.62
N ALA A 430 13.49 -9.87 -10.14
CA ALA A 430 14.78 -9.32 -9.74
C ALA A 430 15.59 -8.79 -10.94
N ALA A 431 15.66 -9.58 -12.03
CA ALA A 431 16.36 -9.18 -13.25
C ALA A 431 15.66 -7.99 -13.93
N HIS A 432 14.32 -7.95 -13.92
CA HIS A 432 13.55 -6.84 -14.45
C HIS A 432 13.86 -5.53 -13.68
N ARG A 433 13.81 -5.57 -12.35
CA ARG A 433 14.17 -4.41 -11.51
C ARG A 433 15.58 -3.91 -11.77
N ASP A 434 16.57 -4.82 -11.83
CA ASP A 434 17.96 -4.46 -12.11
C ASP A 434 18.11 -3.79 -13.48
N ARG A 435 17.55 -4.40 -14.55
CA ARG A 435 17.64 -3.85 -15.91
C ARG A 435 17.00 -2.47 -16.03
N VAL A 436 15.84 -2.26 -15.40
CA VAL A 436 15.16 -0.96 -15.39
C VAL A 436 15.98 0.07 -14.62
N ALA A 437 16.47 -0.27 -13.42
CA ALA A 437 17.24 0.65 -12.59
C ALA A 437 18.60 1.02 -13.20
N THR A 438 19.21 0.14 -14.00
CA THR A 438 20.52 0.37 -14.63
C THR A 438 20.44 0.85 -16.08
N GLY A 439 19.24 1.21 -16.59
CA GLY A 439 19.05 1.68 -17.97
C GLY A 439 19.23 0.62 -19.07
N LYS A 440 19.37 -0.67 -18.69
CA LYS A 440 19.54 -1.79 -19.64
C LYS A 440 18.23 -2.23 -20.31
N ALA A 441 17.08 -1.78 -19.82
CA ALA A 441 15.80 -1.96 -20.44
C ALA A 441 15.36 -0.65 -21.09
N ALA A 442 15.51 -0.55 -22.40
CA ALA A 442 15.14 0.67 -23.16
C ALA A 442 13.63 0.92 -23.16
N LEU A 443 12.83 -0.15 -23.22
CA LEU A 443 11.39 -0.13 -22.99
C LEU A 443 11.08 -1.13 -21.88
N PHE A 444 10.20 -0.73 -20.96
CA PHE A 444 9.86 -1.58 -19.83
C PHE A 444 8.42 -1.34 -19.36
N ARG A 445 7.77 -2.41 -18.97
CA ARG A 445 6.50 -2.34 -18.24
C ARG A 445 6.79 -2.14 -16.76
N LYS A 446 6.11 -1.19 -16.12
CA LYS A 446 6.23 -0.96 -14.69
C LYS A 446 4.91 -0.45 -14.11
N SER A 447 4.77 -0.55 -12.79
CA SER A 447 3.74 0.16 -12.03
C SER A 447 4.41 1.13 -11.06
N TRP A 448 3.70 2.18 -10.72
CA TRP A 448 4.00 3.00 -9.56
C TRP A 448 2.81 3.00 -8.61
N LEU A 449 3.08 2.67 -7.38
CA LEU A 449 2.14 2.73 -6.27
C LEU A 449 2.57 3.87 -5.35
N ALA A 450 1.64 4.74 -4.98
CA ALA A 450 1.94 5.83 -4.06
C ALA A 450 2.24 5.31 -2.65
N ASP A 451 3.32 5.79 -2.07
CA ASP A 451 3.65 5.56 -0.66
C ASP A 451 2.79 6.45 0.26
N TYR A 452 2.37 7.62 -0.23
CA TYR A 452 1.50 8.59 0.44
C TYR A 452 0.68 9.36 -0.61
N PRO A 453 -0.47 9.94 -0.24
CA PRO A 453 -1.44 10.49 -1.18
C PRO A 453 -1.11 11.93 -1.59
N ASP A 454 0.02 12.14 -2.22
CA ASP A 454 0.39 13.41 -2.85
C ASP A 454 0.85 13.17 -4.29
N ALA A 455 0.49 14.07 -5.20
CA ALA A 455 0.90 13.99 -6.60
C ALA A 455 2.42 14.08 -6.77
N GLU A 456 3.11 14.71 -5.83
CA GLU A 456 4.57 14.76 -5.76
C GLU A 456 5.18 13.36 -5.85
N ASN A 457 4.58 12.36 -5.16
CA ASN A 457 5.08 10.97 -5.17
C ASN A 457 5.14 10.36 -6.58
N PHE A 458 4.27 10.78 -7.49
CA PHE A 458 4.29 10.38 -8.90
C PHE A 458 5.22 11.29 -9.73
N LEU A 459 5.19 12.59 -9.48
CA LEU A 459 5.94 13.57 -10.26
C LEU A 459 7.45 13.52 -10.00
N ALA A 460 7.86 13.11 -8.80
CA ALA A 460 9.26 12.90 -8.43
C ALA A 460 9.99 11.90 -9.35
N LEU A 461 9.24 11.00 -10.02
CA LEU A 461 9.79 10.05 -11.00
C LEU A 461 10.34 10.70 -12.26
N PHE A 462 10.09 11.99 -12.46
CA PHE A 462 10.50 12.71 -13.68
C PHE A 462 11.46 13.87 -13.39
N HIS A 463 11.76 14.13 -12.11
CA HIS A 463 12.74 15.15 -11.73
C HIS A 463 14.16 14.66 -12.03
N SER A 464 15.00 15.50 -12.68
CA SER A 464 16.33 15.10 -13.15
C SER A 464 17.30 14.74 -12.01
N LYS A 465 17.13 15.28 -10.80
CA LYS A 465 17.93 14.91 -9.62
C LYS A 465 17.66 13.48 -9.11
N ASN A 466 16.59 12.85 -9.57
CA ASN A 466 16.13 11.54 -9.12
C ASN A 466 16.45 10.41 -10.10
N PHE A 467 17.48 10.53 -10.92
CA PHE A 467 17.85 9.47 -11.86
C PHE A 467 18.16 8.15 -11.17
N ALA A 468 17.62 7.07 -11.75
CA ALA A 468 18.00 5.72 -11.37
C ALA A 468 19.50 5.48 -11.68
N PRO A 469 20.22 4.63 -10.91
CA PRO A 469 19.70 3.78 -9.83
C PRO A 469 19.57 4.47 -8.46
N SER A 470 20.02 5.71 -8.31
CA SER A 470 20.02 6.43 -7.02
C SER A 470 18.63 6.97 -6.63
N GLY A 471 17.74 7.16 -7.61
CA GLY A 471 16.39 7.65 -7.43
C GLY A 471 15.39 6.93 -8.35
N PRO A 472 14.10 7.34 -8.31
CA PRO A 472 13.02 6.65 -9.02
C PRO A 472 12.81 7.11 -10.47
N ASN A 473 13.62 8.01 -11.03
CA ASN A 473 13.50 8.42 -12.44
C ASN A 473 14.14 7.37 -13.35
N TYR A 474 13.41 6.30 -13.61
CA TYR A 474 13.83 5.17 -14.44
C TYR A 474 13.93 5.51 -15.93
N THR A 475 13.26 6.57 -16.35
CA THR A 475 13.25 7.00 -17.77
C THR A 475 14.43 7.89 -18.11
N HIS A 476 15.15 8.39 -17.12
CA HIS A 476 16.16 9.44 -17.25
C HIS A 476 15.63 10.68 -17.99
N PHE A 477 14.34 10.95 -17.83
CA PHE A 477 13.71 12.15 -18.35
C PHE A 477 14.34 13.38 -17.69
N SER A 478 14.64 14.39 -18.50
CA SER A 478 15.20 15.67 -18.07
C SER A 478 14.55 16.80 -18.85
N ASP A 479 13.99 17.76 -18.14
CA ASP A 479 13.38 18.95 -18.71
C ASP A 479 13.50 20.09 -17.69
N GLU A 480 14.22 21.17 -18.06
CA GLU A 480 14.51 22.28 -17.15
C GLU A 480 13.23 23.00 -16.69
N GLN A 481 12.20 23.08 -17.55
CA GLN A 481 10.92 23.69 -17.19
C GLN A 481 10.18 22.83 -16.15
N PHE A 482 10.21 21.50 -16.33
CA PHE A 482 9.65 20.55 -15.37
C PHE A 482 10.34 20.68 -14.01
N ASP A 483 11.68 20.63 -14.01
CA ASP A 483 12.47 20.68 -12.77
C ASP A 483 12.20 21.97 -11.98
N ALA A 484 12.27 23.12 -12.64
CA ALA A 484 12.00 24.42 -12.02
C ALA A 484 10.56 24.52 -11.47
N LEU A 485 9.57 24.02 -12.23
CA LEU A 485 8.18 24.01 -11.79
C LEU A 485 7.95 23.07 -10.62
N PHE A 486 8.58 21.87 -10.63
CA PHE A 486 8.52 20.90 -9.54
C PHE A 486 9.09 21.49 -8.24
N GLU A 487 10.31 22.05 -8.29
CA GLU A 487 10.94 22.69 -7.13
C GLU A 487 10.08 23.86 -6.60
N SER A 488 9.47 24.63 -7.50
CA SER A 488 8.57 25.71 -7.09
C SER A 488 7.30 25.21 -6.42
N ALA A 489 6.76 24.04 -6.86
CA ALA A 489 5.58 23.44 -6.25
C ALA A 489 5.86 22.99 -4.80
N MET A 490 7.07 22.53 -4.51
CA MET A 490 7.49 22.13 -3.15
C MET A 490 7.58 23.30 -2.18
N ALA A 491 7.76 24.51 -2.66
CA ALA A 491 7.80 25.71 -1.83
C ALA A 491 6.41 26.28 -1.48
N VAL A 492 5.33 25.80 -2.14
CA VAL A 492 3.96 26.31 -1.95
C VAL A 492 3.23 25.53 -0.86
N THR A 493 2.83 26.24 0.18
CA THR A 493 2.02 25.69 1.28
C THR A 493 0.52 25.67 0.97
N ASP A 494 0.02 26.59 0.12
CA ASP A 494 -1.37 26.57 -0.33
C ASP A 494 -1.65 25.36 -1.22
N GLN A 495 -2.59 24.52 -0.78
CA GLN A 495 -2.91 23.26 -1.45
C GLN A 495 -3.51 23.45 -2.85
N HIS A 496 -4.33 24.51 -3.04
CA HIS A 496 -4.97 24.78 -4.33
C HIS A 496 -3.93 25.21 -5.36
N GLU A 497 -3.06 26.16 -5.00
CA GLU A 497 -1.97 26.63 -5.87
C GLU A 497 -0.99 25.48 -6.20
N ARG A 498 -0.65 24.65 -5.22
CA ARG A 498 0.22 23.49 -5.43
C ARG A 498 -0.41 22.47 -6.39
N ARG A 499 -1.70 22.16 -6.25
CA ARG A 499 -2.42 21.27 -7.17
C ARG A 499 -2.42 21.81 -8.61
N GLU A 500 -2.52 23.13 -8.78
CA GLU A 500 -2.45 23.74 -10.12
C GLU A 500 -1.07 23.53 -10.76
N ARG A 501 0.02 23.70 -10.00
CA ARG A 501 1.38 23.40 -10.47
C ARG A 501 1.54 21.89 -10.80
N TYR A 502 0.96 21.02 -10.01
CA TYR A 502 0.97 19.58 -10.30
C TYR A 502 0.23 19.23 -11.61
N ARG A 503 -0.88 19.91 -11.92
CA ARG A 503 -1.55 19.75 -13.22
C ARG A 503 -0.65 20.17 -14.38
N GLN A 504 0.02 21.29 -14.25
CA GLN A 504 0.97 21.78 -15.27
C GLN A 504 2.15 20.81 -15.45
N LEU A 505 2.69 20.27 -14.37
CA LEU A 505 3.72 19.23 -14.41
C LEU A 505 3.21 17.96 -15.14
N ASN A 506 2.02 17.50 -14.80
CA ASN A 506 1.40 16.34 -15.45
C ASN A 506 1.13 16.59 -16.95
N GLU A 507 0.85 17.83 -17.36
CA GLU A 507 0.74 18.21 -18.78
C GLU A 507 2.11 18.15 -19.50
N ILE A 508 3.20 18.57 -18.85
CA ILE A 508 4.55 18.43 -19.42
C ILE A 508 4.85 16.95 -19.65
N ILE A 509 4.58 16.07 -18.68
CA ILE A 509 4.71 14.61 -18.84
C ILE A 509 3.88 14.11 -20.03
N GLY A 510 2.61 14.53 -20.14
CA GLY A 510 1.72 14.15 -21.25
C GLY A 510 2.22 14.59 -22.63
N ARG A 511 2.90 15.74 -22.73
CA ARG A 511 3.49 16.25 -24.00
C ARG A 511 4.79 15.53 -24.34
N SER A 512 5.68 15.35 -23.38
CA SER A 512 7.00 14.73 -23.55
C SER A 512 6.92 13.21 -23.60
N MET A 513 5.87 12.63 -23.00
CA MET A 513 5.56 11.20 -22.98
C MET A 513 6.75 10.29 -22.62
N PRO A 514 7.51 10.55 -21.54
CA PRO A 514 8.58 9.64 -21.12
C PRO A 514 8.02 8.27 -20.68
N VAL A 515 6.74 8.24 -20.35
CA VAL A 515 5.96 7.04 -20.05
C VAL A 515 4.64 7.08 -20.81
N VAL A 516 4.11 5.91 -21.15
CA VAL A 516 2.75 5.73 -21.68
C VAL A 516 1.89 5.11 -20.58
N PRO A 517 1.07 5.91 -19.89
CA PRO A 517 0.12 5.39 -18.91
C PRO A 517 -0.93 4.51 -19.60
N LEU A 518 -1.31 3.42 -18.95
CA LEU A 518 -2.28 2.44 -19.45
C LEU A 518 -3.60 2.53 -18.69
N PHE A 519 -3.53 2.38 -17.38
CA PHE A 519 -4.68 2.41 -16.47
C PHE A 519 -4.24 2.67 -15.03
N HIS A 520 -5.18 3.07 -14.21
CA HIS A 520 -5.08 3.04 -12.75
C HIS A 520 -5.79 1.81 -12.23
N ASP A 521 -5.21 1.14 -11.24
CA ASP A 521 -5.86 0.01 -10.57
C ASP A 521 -7.04 0.47 -9.70
N GLN A 522 -7.84 -0.50 -9.28
CA GLN A 522 -8.87 -0.31 -8.26
C GLN A 522 -8.57 -1.20 -7.05
N VAL A 523 -8.75 -0.66 -5.86
CA VAL A 523 -8.87 -1.49 -4.67
C VAL A 523 -10.20 -2.23 -4.77
N THR A 524 -10.16 -3.55 -4.67
CA THR A 524 -11.33 -4.41 -4.83
C THR A 524 -11.48 -5.27 -3.58
N HIS A 525 -12.57 -5.09 -2.86
CA HIS A 525 -12.89 -5.82 -1.64
C HIS A 525 -14.18 -6.59 -1.78
N PHE A 526 -14.13 -7.89 -1.52
CA PHE A 526 -15.30 -8.76 -1.36
C PHE A 526 -15.58 -8.92 0.13
N VAL A 527 -16.72 -8.41 0.59
CA VAL A 527 -17.06 -8.32 2.01
C VAL A 527 -18.41 -8.99 2.26
N ARG A 528 -18.49 -9.79 3.31
CA ARG A 528 -19.75 -10.41 3.73
C ARG A 528 -20.80 -9.36 4.11
N LYS A 529 -22.07 -9.57 3.75
CA LYS A 529 -23.15 -8.60 4.02
C LYS A 529 -23.45 -8.38 5.50
N GLU A 530 -23.14 -9.37 6.35
CA GLU A 530 -23.25 -9.23 7.81
C GLU A 530 -22.22 -8.30 8.43
N VAL A 531 -21.11 -8.03 7.75
CA VAL A 531 -20.10 -7.05 8.17
C VAL A 531 -20.61 -5.65 7.88
N LYS A 532 -20.73 -4.79 8.87
CA LYS A 532 -21.19 -3.39 8.75
C LYS A 532 -20.07 -2.42 9.09
N GLY A 533 -20.22 -1.15 8.72
CA GLY A 533 -19.21 -0.11 8.99
C GLY A 533 -17.92 -0.26 8.18
N TRP A 534 -17.94 -1.09 7.12
CA TRP A 534 -16.79 -1.29 6.24
C TRP A 534 -16.49 -0.03 5.43
N LYS A 535 -15.22 0.34 5.36
CA LYS A 535 -14.72 1.42 4.54
C LYS A 535 -13.59 0.92 3.65
N VAL A 536 -13.51 1.42 2.43
CA VAL A 536 -12.43 1.12 1.49
C VAL A 536 -11.59 2.38 1.29
N SER A 537 -10.27 2.23 1.36
CA SER A 537 -9.34 3.35 1.20
C SER A 537 -8.59 3.26 -0.13
N PRO A 538 -8.37 4.39 -0.84
CA PRO A 538 -7.56 4.43 -2.05
C PRO A 538 -6.07 4.06 -1.87
N VAL A 539 -5.59 3.98 -0.64
CA VAL A 539 -4.27 3.44 -0.29
C VAL A 539 -4.34 1.99 0.20
N ASN A 540 -5.52 1.36 0.05
CA ASN A 540 -5.78 -0.02 0.50
C ASN A 540 -5.45 -0.28 1.98
N ARG A 541 -5.68 0.70 2.83
CA ARG A 541 -5.54 0.54 4.28
C ARG A 541 -6.75 -0.23 4.84
N LEU A 542 -6.50 -1.15 5.76
CA LEU A 542 -7.54 -1.89 6.47
C LEU A 542 -7.83 -1.22 7.83
N ASP A 543 -8.99 -0.57 7.97
CA ASP A 543 -9.46 0.00 9.24
C ASP A 543 -10.61 -0.85 9.80
N LEU A 544 -10.37 -1.51 10.93
CA LEU A 544 -11.35 -2.37 11.58
C LEU A 544 -12.02 -1.72 12.81
N ARG A 545 -11.69 -0.48 13.17
CA ARG A 545 -12.23 0.21 14.36
C ARG A 545 -13.74 0.33 14.31
N GLY A 546 -14.27 0.82 13.19
CA GLY A 546 -15.71 1.01 12.98
C GLY A 546 -16.45 -0.23 12.47
N VAL A 547 -15.76 -1.35 12.26
CA VAL A 547 -16.37 -2.58 11.71
C VAL A 547 -17.19 -3.28 12.78
N ARG A 548 -18.41 -3.70 12.38
CA ARG A 548 -19.39 -4.41 13.24
C ARG A 548 -19.75 -5.75 12.62
N LYS A 549 -19.90 -6.76 13.46
CA LYS A 549 -20.37 -8.09 13.10
C LYS A 549 -21.25 -8.66 14.21
N GLY A 550 -22.38 -9.28 13.84
CA GLY A 550 -23.37 -9.75 14.80
C GLY A 550 -24.31 -8.64 15.30
N GLU A 551 -25.24 -9.03 16.20
CA GLU A 551 -26.13 -8.08 16.86
C GLU A 551 -25.37 -7.30 17.93
N MET A 552 -25.66 -6.00 18.02
CA MET A 552 -25.13 -5.17 19.11
C MET A 552 -25.89 -5.48 20.41
N PRO A 553 -25.22 -5.45 21.57
CA PRO A 553 -25.90 -5.60 22.86
C PRO A 553 -26.88 -4.49 23.16
#